data_efe43961f61cf5a57c724abd2235dc19
#
_entry.id   efe43961f61cf5a57c724abd2235dc19
#
_cell.length_a   1.000
_cell.length_b   1.000
_cell.length_c   1.000
_cell.angle_alpha   90.00
_cell.angle_beta   90.00
_cell.angle_gamma   90.00
#
_symmetry.space_group_name_H-M   'P 1'
#
loop_
_entity.id
_entity.type
_entity.pdbx_description
1 polymer ?
#
loop_
_entity_poly.entity_id
_entity_poly.type
_entity_poly.pdbx_seq_one_letter_code
_entity_poly.pdbx_strand_id
1 'polypeptide(L)'
;ITAGVHGSVALVVALIIGGGAGAGAQTGLAGVAQQQPGGSSMAEHPPPDPDPTDPVPTMSPTPARETLKKKVAKRPAKVRIPAHGSGTFAQAKIQGPKVGQQGARLLRYDVRVEKNLPYDADETARQIQEILSDPRSWVGGGDWRLQLVSDPARADFTIYLATPGTVDRYCWPLRTFGRLSCQAGSRVMLNGWRWAHGAEAYGKDVSGYRQYLVNHEVGHRLGHGHVGCPGKGKRAPVMMQQTKGVGACRANPWPDPKRSG
;
A
#
# COMPACT_ATOMS: atom_id res chain seq x y z
N ILE A 1 -48.56 33.92 0.63
CA ILE A 1 -48.87 33.22 1.87
C ILE A 1 -47.71 32.26 2.16
N THR A 2 -46.93 32.64 3.13
CA THR A 2 -45.73 32.02 3.69
C THR A 2 -46.09 30.82 4.58
N ALA A 3 -45.31 29.76 4.52
CA ALA A 3 -45.17 28.86 5.65
C ALA A 3 -43.73 28.28 5.68
N GLY A 4 -42.96 28.76 6.64
CA GLY A 4 -41.63 28.21 6.97
C GLY A 4 -41.79 26.99 7.88
N VAL A 5 -40.89 26.00 7.68
CA VAL A 5 -40.75 24.87 8.60
C VAL A 5 -39.31 24.89 9.16
N HIS A 6 -39.24 25.20 10.44
CA HIS A 6 -38.01 25.09 11.24
C HIS A 6 -37.89 23.66 11.76
N GLY A 7 -36.85 22.95 11.36
CA GLY A 7 -36.53 21.65 11.91
C GLY A 7 -35.39 21.78 12.92
N SER A 8 -35.71 21.58 14.19
CA SER A 8 -34.76 21.58 15.30
C SER A 8 -33.91 20.30 15.30
N VAL A 9 -32.57 20.44 15.42
CA VAL A 9 -31.65 19.38 15.64
C VAL A 9 -31.54 19.15 17.16
N ALA A 10 -31.93 17.97 17.62
CA ALA A 10 -31.76 17.55 18.99
C ALA A 10 -30.41 16.88 19.18
N LEU A 11 -29.60 17.48 20.04
CA LEU A 11 -28.30 16.93 20.52
C LEU A 11 -28.59 15.99 21.68
N VAL A 12 -28.31 14.69 21.54
CA VAL A 12 -28.37 13.73 22.65
C VAL A 12 -26.94 13.49 23.14
N VAL A 13 -26.63 14.02 24.32
CA VAL A 13 -25.43 13.71 25.09
C VAL A 13 -25.80 12.58 26.06
N ALA A 14 -25.19 11.41 25.92
CA ALA A 14 -25.29 10.35 26.91
C ALA A 14 -23.98 10.28 27.71
N LEU A 15 -24.07 10.72 28.97
CA LEU A 15 -23.05 10.45 29.99
C LEU A 15 -23.32 9.06 30.59
N ILE A 16 -22.32 8.21 30.60
CA ILE A 16 -22.34 7.02 31.47
C ILE A 16 -21.11 7.06 32.39
N ILE A 17 -21.39 7.29 33.66
CA ILE A 17 -20.47 7.16 34.78
C ILE A 17 -20.75 5.79 35.42
N GLY A 18 -19.72 5.04 35.72
CA GLY A 18 -19.85 3.79 36.47
C GLY A 18 -18.52 3.08 36.57
N GLY A 19 -17.86 3.20 37.60
CA GLY A 19 -16.96 2.74 38.53
C GLY A 19 -17.15 1.29 38.95
N GLY A 20 -16.04 0.60 39.22
CA GLY A 20 -16.03 -0.73 39.80
C GLY A 20 -14.60 -1.21 40.00
N ALA A 21 -14.07 -0.97 41.20
CA ALA A 21 -12.82 -1.54 41.68
C ALA A 21 -13.03 -3.01 42.08
N GLY A 22 -12.04 -3.86 41.83
CA GLY A 22 -12.00 -5.24 42.32
C GLY A 22 -10.56 -5.72 42.40
N ALA A 23 -9.99 -5.64 43.58
CA ALA A 23 -8.70 -6.23 43.95
C ALA A 23 -8.88 -7.74 44.25
N GLY A 24 -7.89 -8.54 43.91
CA GLY A 24 -7.80 -9.93 44.31
C GLY A 24 -6.39 -10.46 44.10
N ALA A 25 -5.74 -10.71 45.22
CA ALA A 25 -4.35 -11.06 45.39
C ALA A 25 -4.13 -12.59 45.45
N GLN A 26 -2.81 -12.95 45.20
CA GLN A 26 -2.08 -14.10 45.79
C GLN A 26 -2.38 -15.49 45.18
N THR A 27 -1.46 -16.35 44.96
CA THR A 27 -0.20 -16.85 45.53
C THR A 27 0.23 -18.07 44.75
N GLY A 28 1.45 -18.35 44.61
CA GLY A 28 2.21 -19.46 45.16
C GLY A 28 3.10 -20.19 44.14
N LEU A 29 4.34 -20.07 44.25
CA LEU A 29 5.44 -20.99 44.56
C LEU A 29 5.65 -22.28 43.77
N ALA A 30 6.94 -22.49 43.54
CA ALA A 30 7.72 -23.74 43.32
C ALA A 30 7.74 -24.21 41.84
N GLY A 31 8.83 -24.22 41.12
CA GLY A 31 10.18 -24.69 41.46
C GLY A 31 10.34 -26.14 41.14
N VAL A 32 10.86 -26.48 39.93
CA VAL A 32 11.65 -27.70 39.73
C VAL A 32 12.63 -27.48 38.59
N ALA A 33 13.90 -27.55 38.96
CA ALA A 33 15.01 -27.70 38.03
C ALA A 33 15.10 -29.17 37.58
N GLN A 34 15.31 -29.44 36.31
CA GLN A 34 15.88 -30.70 35.85
C GLN A 34 16.72 -30.45 34.58
N GLN A 35 18.00 -30.50 34.77
CA GLN A 35 19.06 -31.36 34.27
C GLN A 35 19.02 -31.69 32.76
N GLN A 36 20.06 -31.17 32.11
CA GLN A 36 20.55 -31.67 30.82
C GLN A 36 21.21 -33.07 31.01
N PRO A 37 21.16 -33.90 30.01
CA PRO A 37 22.26 -34.82 29.73
C PRO A 37 22.97 -34.45 28.44
N GLY A 38 24.25 -34.45 28.57
CA GLY A 38 25.35 -34.45 27.70
C GLY A 38 25.16 -35.28 26.43
N GLY A 39 25.59 -34.70 25.34
CA GLY A 39 25.61 -35.33 24.05
C GLY A 39 27.00 -35.19 23.44
N SER A 40 27.48 -36.25 22.95
CA SER A 40 28.74 -36.54 22.39
C SER A 40 29.18 -35.64 21.25
N SER A 41 30.36 -35.10 21.40
CA SER A 41 31.18 -34.57 20.32
C SER A 41 31.58 -35.72 19.40
N MET A 42 31.11 -35.72 18.15
CA MET A 42 31.74 -36.52 17.09
C MET A 42 32.81 -35.67 16.43
N ALA A 43 34.03 -36.07 16.64
CA ALA A 43 35.20 -35.53 15.95
C ALA A 43 35.10 -35.90 14.45
N GLU A 44 35.00 -34.90 13.63
CA GLU A 44 35.10 -35.02 12.17
C GLU A 44 36.57 -35.31 11.82
N HIS A 45 36.82 -36.45 11.17
CA HIS A 45 38.11 -36.78 10.61
C HIS A 45 38.34 -35.98 9.33
N PRO A 46 39.51 -35.43 9.09
CA PRO A 46 39.84 -34.82 7.81
C PRO A 46 39.89 -35.87 6.70
N PRO A 47 39.51 -35.51 5.46
CA PRO A 47 39.59 -36.42 4.32
C PRO A 47 41.06 -36.81 4.02
N PRO A 48 41.32 -38.03 3.50
CA PRO A 48 42.66 -38.49 3.16
C PRO A 48 43.24 -37.67 1.98
N ASP A 49 44.54 -37.47 2.00
CA ASP A 49 45.31 -36.85 0.93
C ASP A 49 45.15 -37.63 -0.39
N PRO A 50 45.13 -36.95 -1.54
CA PRO A 50 45.01 -37.62 -2.84
C PRO A 50 46.31 -38.38 -3.19
N ASP A 51 46.13 -39.59 -3.75
CA ASP A 51 47.16 -40.49 -4.23
C ASP A 51 47.98 -39.86 -5.38
N PRO A 52 49.31 -39.86 -5.35
CA PRO A 52 50.15 -39.22 -6.37
C PRO A 52 50.18 -39.93 -7.75
N THR A 53 49.32 -40.91 -8.00
CA THR A 53 49.29 -41.68 -9.25
C THR A 53 48.16 -41.34 -10.20
N ASP A 54 47.32 -40.31 -9.91
CA ASP A 54 46.27 -39.89 -10.84
C ASP A 54 46.85 -39.05 -12.00
N PRO A 55 46.51 -39.37 -13.27
CA PRO A 55 47.00 -38.61 -14.42
C PRO A 55 46.38 -37.24 -14.47
N VAL A 56 47.23 -36.22 -14.55
CA VAL A 56 46.85 -34.82 -14.72
C VAL A 56 46.02 -34.68 -16.00
N PRO A 57 44.77 -34.13 -15.95
CA PRO A 57 44.00 -33.89 -17.16
C PRO A 57 44.64 -32.78 -17.99
N THR A 58 45.00 -33.12 -19.23
CA THR A 58 45.51 -32.18 -20.23
C THR A 58 44.44 -31.13 -20.53
N MET A 59 44.69 -29.88 -20.17
CA MET A 59 43.84 -28.75 -20.47
C MET A 59 43.83 -28.46 -21.98
N SER A 60 42.72 -28.71 -22.65
CA SER A 60 42.48 -28.22 -24.01
C SER A 60 42.42 -26.69 -23.99
N PRO A 61 42.89 -25.98 -25.05
CA PRO A 61 42.89 -24.53 -25.09
C PRO A 61 41.46 -23.99 -25.09
N THR A 62 41.19 -23.15 -24.12
CA THR A 62 39.96 -22.38 -23.99
C THR A 62 39.68 -21.53 -25.24
N PRO A 63 38.51 -21.62 -25.87
CA PRO A 63 38.16 -20.73 -26.96
C PRO A 63 38.08 -19.28 -26.50
N ALA A 64 38.53 -18.37 -27.35
CA ALA A 64 38.66 -16.95 -27.12
C ALA A 64 37.43 -16.34 -26.44
N ARG A 65 37.71 -15.61 -25.37
CA ARG A 65 36.75 -14.80 -24.61
C ARG A 65 36.12 -13.76 -25.51
N GLU A 66 34.95 -14.05 -26.04
CA GLU A 66 34.14 -13.12 -26.75
C GLU A 66 33.67 -12.03 -25.76
N THR A 67 34.19 -10.84 -25.90
CA THR A 67 33.84 -9.66 -25.10
C THR A 67 32.41 -9.27 -25.44
N LEU A 68 31.45 -9.83 -24.71
CA LEU A 68 30.07 -9.34 -24.65
C LEU A 68 30.13 -7.89 -24.16
N LYS A 69 30.10 -6.94 -25.12
CA LYS A 69 29.85 -5.53 -24.84
C LYS A 69 28.49 -5.44 -24.12
N LYS A 70 28.54 -5.42 -22.79
CA LYS A 70 27.37 -5.19 -21.94
C LYS A 70 26.76 -3.85 -22.37
N LYS A 71 25.66 -3.92 -23.12
CA LYS A 71 24.88 -2.76 -23.51
C LYS A 71 24.45 -2.08 -22.20
N VAL A 72 25.12 -1.00 -21.84
CA VAL A 72 24.77 -0.20 -20.64
C VAL A 72 23.34 0.30 -20.89
N ALA A 73 22.38 -0.32 -20.22
CA ALA A 73 21.00 0.11 -20.28
C ALA A 73 20.93 1.57 -19.81
N LYS A 74 20.59 2.47 -20.75
CA LYS A 74 20.42 3.89 -20.47
C LYS A 74 19.43 4.02 -19.32
N ARG A 75 19.86 4.62 -18.16
CA ARG A 75 18.97 4.87 -17.03
C ARG A 75 17.67 5.47 -17.56
N PRO A 76 16.50 4.93 -17.21
CA PRO A 76 15.24 5.49 -17.69
C PRO A 76 15.20 6.97 -17.29
N ALA A 77 14.87 7.82 -18.25
CA ALA A 77 14.74 9.25 -18.01
C ALA A 77 13.68 9.48 -16.93
N LYS A 78 13.95 10.37 -15.97
CA LYS A 78 12.96 10.71 -14.93
C LYS A 78 11.69 11.22 -15.61
N VAL A 79 10.56 10.59 -15.30
CA VAL A 79 9.25 10.99 -15.81
C VAL A 79 8.97 12.42 -15.35
N ARG A 80 8.73 13.34 -16.30
CA ARG A 80 8.37 14.74 -16.00
C ARG A 80 6.87 14.83 -15.77
N ILE A 81 6.48 15.34 -14.62
CA ILE A 81 5.09 15.61 -14.27
C ILE A 81 4.91 17.14 -14.19
N PRO A 82 3.97 17.71 -14.95
CA PRO A 82 3.66 19.14 -14.84
C PRO A 82 3.14 19.48 -13.44
N ALA A 83 3.49 20.66 -12.93
CA ALA A 83 2.97 21.14 -11.64
C ALA A 83 1.46 21.42 -11.71
N HIS A 84 0.98 21.89 -12.86
CA HIS A 84 -0.42 22.22 -13.09
C HIS A 84 -0.92 21.53 -14.36
N GLY A 85 -2.21 21.18 -14.36
CA GLY A 85 -2.89 20.58 -15.48
C GLY A 85 -4.18 21.31 -15.86
N SER A 86 -4.81 20.82 -16.93
CA SER A 86 -6.05 21.40 -17.46
C SER A 86 -7.28 21.12 -16.60
N GLY A 87 -7.22 20.11 -15.72
CA GLY A 87 -8.41 19.59 -15.02
C GLY A 87 -9.35 18.82 -15.92
N THR A 88 -8.93 18.49 -17.16
CA THR A 88 -9.68 17.59 -18.06
C THR A 88 -9.08 16.20 -18.02
N PHE A 89 -9.94 15.19 -18.06
CA PHE A 89 -9.53 13.80 -17.82
C PHE A 89 -9.88 12.90 -18.98
N ALA A 90 -9.01 11.94 -19.27
CA ALA A 90 -9.32 10.75 -20.02
C ALA A 90 -9.87 9.69 -19.06
N GLN A 91 -10.98 9.08 -19.40
CA GLN A 91 -11.60 8.03 -18.63
C GLN A 91 -11.10 6.67 -19.12
N ALA A 92 -10.83 5.75 -18.21
CA ALA A 92 -10.56 4.36 -18.54
C ALA A 92 -11.82 3.69 -19.10
N LYS A 93 -11.63 2.90 -20.17
CA LYS A 93 -12.71 2.20 -20.87
C LYS A 93 -12.79 0.72 -20.49
N ILE A 94 -11.86 0.25 -19.70
CA ILE A 94 -11.82 -1.14 -19.24
C ILE A 94 -12.72 -1.34 -18.01
N GLN A 95 -13.13 -2.59 -17.82
CA GLN A 95 -13.83 -3.02 -16.62
C GLN A 95 -13.20 -4.31 -16.07
N GLY A 96 -13.44 -4.60 -14.80
CA GLY A 96 -12.89 -5.74 -14.11
C GLY A 96 -13.93 -6.61 -13.42
N PRO A 97 -13.51 -7.79 -12.93
CA PRO A 97 -14.37 -8.64 -12.12
C PRO A 97 -14.71 -7.99 -10.76
N LYS A 98 -15.74 -8.51 -10.12
CA LYS A 98 -16.01 -8.23 -8.71
C LYS A 98 -15.05 -9.05 -7.86
N VAL A 99 -14.14 -8.40 -7.12
CA VAL A 99 -13.13 -9.06 -6.29
C VAL A 99 -13.47 -8.87 -4.82
N GLY A 100 -13.25 -9.89 -4.01
CA GLY A 100 -13.55 -9.94 -2.58
C GLY A 100 -14.56 -11.03 -2.23
N GLN A 101 -14.75 -11.29 -0.94
CA GLN A 101 -15.60 -12.36 -0.43
C GLN A 101 -17.06 -12.15 -0.85
N GLN A 102 -17.71 -13.21 -1.32
CA GLN A 102 -19.14 -13.15 -1.66
C GLN A 102 -19.96 -12.78 -0.41
N GLY A 103 -20.93 -11.88 -0.57
CA GLY A 103 -21.71 -11.34 0.55
C GLY A 103 -21.16 -10.04 1.15
N ALA A 104 -19.87 -9.73 0.98
CA ALA A 104 -19.30 -8.48 1.40
C ALA A 104 -19.86 -7.27 0.61
N ARG A 105 -19.75 -6.07 1.18
CA ARG A 105 -20.25 -4.84 0.58
C ARG A 105 -19.50 -4.51 -0.72
N LEU A 106 -20.24 -4.43 -1.82
CA LEU A 106 -19.69 -4.08 -3.14
C LEU A 106 -19.62 -2.57 -3.31
N LEU A 107 -18.41 -2.06 -3.66
CA LEU A 107 -18.22 -0.72 -4.18
C LEU A 107 -17.60 -0.79 -5.59
N ARG A 108 -18.14 0.01 -6.49
CA ARG A 108 -17.66 0.16 -7.85
C ARG A 108 -16.86 1.44 -7.99
N TYR A 109 -15.81 1.40 -8.78
CA TYR A 109 -15.01 2.59 -9.05
C TYR A 109 -14.70 2.71 -10.53
N ASP A 110 -14.60 3.94 -11.02
CA ASP A 110 -14.00 4.27 -12.31
C ASP A 110 -12.64 4.95 -12.11
N VAL A 111 -11.81 4.96 -13.16
CA VAL A 111 -10.48 5.56 -13.12
C VAL A 111 -10.37 6.61 -14.21
N ARG A 112 -9.81 7.78 -13.85
CA ARG A 112 -9.58 8.89 -14.76
C ARG A 112 -8.17 9.43 -14.61
N VAL A 113 -7.54 9.74 -15.74
CA VAL A 113 -6.19 10.31 -15.79
C VAL A 113 -6.23 11.68 -16.42
N GLU A 114 -5.62 12.67 -15.79
CA GLU A 114 -5.54 14.02 -16.36
C GLU A 114 -4.75 14.03 -17.66
N LYS A 115 -5.32 14.62 -18.73
CA LYS A 115 -4.87 14.44 -20.13
C LYS A 115 -3.44 14.87 -20.42
N ASN A 116 -2.88 15.77 -19.62
CA ASN A 116 -1.49 16.23 -19.77
C ASN A 116 -0.47 15.45 -18.93
N LEU A 117 -0.90 14.36 -18.28
CA LEU A 117 0.01 13.41 -17.65
C LEU A 117 0.53 12.39 -18.67
N PRO A 118 1.77 11.90 -18.52
CA PRO A 118 2.36 10.90 -19.42
C PRO A 118 1.91 9.47 -19.05
N TYR A 119 0.61 9.30 -18.79
CA TYR A 119 0.01 8.02 -18.38
C TYR A 119 -1.27 7.77 -19.18
N ASP A 120 -1.39 6.56 -19.71
CA ASP A 120 -2.62 6.08 -20.33
C ASP A 120 -3.67 5.73 -19.25
N ALA A 121 -4.94 6.02 -19.53
CA ALA A 121 -6.02 5.81 -18.57
C ALA A 121 -6.32 4.32 -18.34
N ASP A 122 -6.33 3.51 -19.38
CA ASP A 122 -6.61 2.07 -19.29
C ASP A 122 -5.46 1.33 -18.59
N GLU A 123 -4.20 1.72 -18.90
CA GLU A 123 -3.04 1.14 -18.23
C GLU A 123 -2.98 1.51 -16.74
N THR A 124 -3.29 2.76 -16.42
CA THR A 124 -3.39 3.22 -15.02
C THR A 124 -4.49 2.46 -14.29
N ALA A 125 -5.64 2.25 -14.94
CA ALA A 125 -6.74 1.51 -14.35
C ALA A 125 -6.41 0.04 -14.11
N ARG A 126 -5.63 -0.62 -15.02
CA ARG A 126 -5.14 -1.99 -14.79
C ARG A 126 -4.25 -2.06 -13.56
N GLN A 127 -3.28 -1.16 -13.44
CA GLN A 127 -2.39 -1.12 -12.27
C GLN A 127 -3.16 -0.90 -10.96
N ILE A 128 -4.14 0.01 -10.95
CA ILE A 128 -4.99 0.25 -9.78
C ILE A 128 -5.85 -0.97 -9.48
N GLN A 129 -6.40 -1.63 -10.50
CA GLN A 129 -7.19 -2.85 -10.35
C GLN A 129 -6.35 -3.99 -9.76
N GLU A 130 -5.13 -4.20 -10.25
CA GLU A 130 -4.20 -5.20 -9.72
C GLU A 130 -3.95 -4.96 -8.22
N ILE A 131 -3.70 -3.70 -7.83
CA ILE A 131 -3.49 -3.34 -6.43
C ILE A 131 -4.73 -3.63 -5.58
N LEU A 132 -5.90 -3.20 -6.03
CA LEU A 132 -7.14 -3.33 -5.26
C LEU A 132 -7.71 -4.75 -5.27
N SER A 133 -7.27 -5.60 -6.22
CA SER A 133 -7.65 -7.01 -6.32
C SER A 133 -6.70 -7.95 -5.57
N ASP A 134 -5.56 -7.45 -5.10
CA ASP A 134 -4.59 -8.25 -4.34
C ASP A 134 -5.23 -8.71 -3.01
N PRO A 135 -5.09 -9.99 -2.63
CA PRO A 135 -5.64 -10.50 -1.36
C PRO A 135 -5.08 -9.82 -0.11
N ARG A 136 -3.97 -9.09 -0.22
CA ARG A 136 -3.42 -8.25 0.84
C ARG A 136 -4.09 -6.87 0.92
N SER A 137 -4.87 -6.49 -0.09
CA SER A 137 -5.64 -5.25 -0.12
C SER A 137 -6.94 -5.38 0.69
N TRP A 138 -7.77 -4.36 0.68
CA TRP A 138 -9.03 -4.27 1.42
C TRP A 138 -10.01 -5.42 1.16
N VAL A 139 -9.94 -6.02 -0.02
CA VAL A 139 -10.77 -7.19 -0.39
C VAL A 139 -10.42 -8.46 0.39
N GLY A 140 -9.23 -8.55 0.96
CA GLY A 140 -8.80 -9.71 1.77
C GLY A 140 -9.36 -9.72 3.19
N GLY A 141 -9.90 -8.60 3.68
CA GLY A 141 -10.51 -8.48 5.02
C GLY A 141 -11.89 -9.09 5.14
N GLY A 142 -12.57 -9.34 4.02
CA GLY A 142 -13.93 -9.92 4.01
C GLY A 142 -15.05 -8.88 4.07
N ASP A 143 -14.78 -7.62 4.38
CA ASP A 143 -15.80 -6.56 4.51
C ASP A 143 -16.18 -5.94 3.17
N TRP A 144 -15.25 -5.95 2.22
CA TRP A 144 -15.36 -5.20 0.97
C TRP A 144 -15.19 -6.08 -0.25
N ARG A 145 -15.99 -5.75 -1.27
CA ARG A 145 -15.78 -6.16 -2.66
C ARG A 145 -15.58 -4.92 -3.50
N LEU A 146 -14.63 -4.98 -4.43
CA LEU A 146 -14.32 -3.88 -5.32
C LEU A 146 -14.51 -4.31 -6.77
N GLN A 147 -14.97 -3.40 -7.62
CA GLN A 147 -15.14 -3.64 -9.04
C GLN A 147 -14.76 -2.37 -9.83
N LEU A 148 -13.81 -2.50 -10.76
CA LEU A 148 -13.58 -1.49 -11.78
C LEU A 148 -14.73 -1.50 -12.80
N VAL A 149 -15.30 -0.34 -13.08
CA VAL A 149 -16.35 -0.17 -14.10
C VAL A 149 -15.92 0.88 -15.14
N SER A 150 -16.32 0.65 -16.40
CA SER A 150 -16.09 1.60 -17.49
C SER A 150 -17.18 2.68 -17.59
N ASP A 151 -18.37 2.42 -17.05
CA ASP A 151 -19.46 3.36 -17.01
C ASP A 151 -19.45 4.16 -15.69
N PRO A 152 -19.16 5.47 -15.71
CA PRO A 152 -19.09 6.29 -14.51
C PRO A 152 -20.43 6.44 -13.79
N ALA A 153 -21.55 6.27 -14.48
CA ALA A 153 -22.87 6.29 -13.85
C ALA A 153 -23.09 5.12 -12.88
N ARG A 154 -22.30 4.06 -13.01
CA ARG A 154 -22.32 2.88 -12.14
C ARG A 154 -21.29 2.93 -11.02
N ALA A 155 -20.40 3.95 -11.00
CA ALA A 155 -19.34 4.05 -10.02
C ALA A 155 -19.85 4.69 -8.71
N ASP A 156 -19.49 4.08 -7.58
CA ASP A 156 -19.74 4.63 -6.25
C ASP A 156 -18.68 5.68 -5.86
N PHE A 157 -17.54 5.65 -6.53
CA PHE A 157 -16.46 6.64 -6.41
C PHE A 157 -15.54 6.62 -7.63
N THR A 158 -14.79 7.71 -7.83
CA THR A 158 -13.81 7.83 -8.92
C THR A 158 -12.41 8.00 -8.38
N ILE A 159 -11.45 7.25 -8.95
CA ILE A 159 -10.03 7.43 -8.69
C ILE A 159 -9.43 8.28 -9.81
N TYR A 160 -8.88 9.42 -9.43
CA TYR A 160 -8.23 10.36 -10.35
C TYR A 160 -6.73 10.29 -10.19
N LEU A 161 -6.00 10.19 -11.28
CA LEU A 161 -4.57 10.50 -11.32
C LEU A 161 -4.42 11.89 -11.92
N ALA A 162 -3.92 12.85 -11.13
CA ALA A 162 -3.92 14.26 -11.50
C ALA A 162 -2.59 14.95 -11.17
N THR A 163 -2.34 16.08 -11.83
CA THR A 163 -1.20 16.94 -11.51
C THR A 163 -1.31 17.51 -10.09
N PRO A 164 -0.18 17.86 -9.45
CA PRO A 164 -0.19 18.43 -8.10
C PRO A 164 -1.19 19.57 -7.91
N GLY A 165 -1.21 20.55 -8.81
CA GLY A 165 -2.10 21.71 -8.71
C GLY A 165 -3.59 21.36 -8.90
N THR A 166 -3.89 20.33 -9.71
CA THR A 166 -5.27 19.84 -9.82
C THR A 166 -5.68 19.09 -8.55
N VAL A 167 -4.77 18.32 -7.94
CA VAL A 167 -5.03 17.68 -6.64
C VAL A 167 -5.31 18.74 -5.57
N ASP A 168 -4.48 19.78 -5.45
CA ASP A 168 -4.70 20.87 -4.48
C ASP A 168 -6.10 21.48 -4.62
N ARG A 169 -6.53 21.74 -5.86
CA ARG A 169 -7.85 22.33 -6.13
C ARG A 169 -9.02 21.40 -5.77
N TYR A 170 -8.91 20.10 -6.12
CA TYR A 170 -10.00 19.14 -5.90
C TYR A 170 -10.09 18.66 -4.45
N CYS A 171 -8.99 18.78 -3.70
CA CYS A 171 -8.94 18.41 -2.29
C CYS A 171 -9.35 19.55 -1.35
N TRP A 172 -9.49 20.80 -1.84
CA TRP A 172 -9.88 21.92 -0.99
C TRP A 172 -11.15 21.60 -0.16
N PRO A 173 -11.21 21.91 1.15
CA PRO A 173 -10.28 22.73 1.95
C PRO A 173 -9.05 21.99 2.53
N LEU A 174 -8.87 20.68 2.24
CA LEU A 174 -7.68 19.94 2.65
C LEU A 174 -6.46 20.48 1.89
N ARG A 175 -5.43 20.88 2.62
CA ARG A 175 -4.20 21.41 2.03
C ARG A 175 -3.25 20.27 1.67
N THR A 176 -3.04 20.02 0.38
CA THR A 176 -2.12 18.98 -0.13
C THR A 176 -0.75 19.54 -0.53
N PHE A 177 -0.61 20.87 -0.66
CA PHE A 177 0.64 21.57 -0.94
C PHE A 177 1.40 21.06 -2.17
N GLY A 178 0.69 20.54 -3.17
CA GLY A 178 1.30 19.91 -4.34
C GLY A 178 2.05 18.61 -4.02
N ARG A 179 1.97 18.09 -2.80
CA ARG A 179 2.78 16.96 -2.33
C ARG A 179 2.01 15.74 -1.87
N LEU A 180 0.76 15.90 -1.51
CA LEU A 180 -0.07 14.83 -0.95
C LEU A 180 -1.20 14.47 -1.94
N SER A 181 -1.77 13.30 -1.73
CA SER A 181 -3.04 12.86 -2.30
C SER A 181 -4.15 13.10 -1.30
N CYS A 182 -5.39 12.90 -1.67
CA CYS A 182 -6.52 12.98 -0.74
C CYS A 182 -7.72 12.15 -1.19
N GLN A 183 -8.62 11.90 -0.26
CA GLN A 183 -9.98 11.47 -0.51
C GLN A 183 -10.93 12.62 -0.11
N ALA A 184 -11.88 12.99 -0.99
CA ALA A 184 -12.86 14.04 -0.76
C ALA A 184 -14.21 13.65 -1.37
N GLY A 185 -15.19 13.33 -0.54
CA GLY A 185 -16.50 12.82 -0.97
C GLY A 185 -16.39 11.51 -1.73
N SER A 186 -16.84 11.47 -2.98
CA SER A 186 -16.68 10.30 -3.87
C SER A 186 -15.41 10.33 -4.71
N ARG A 187 -14.49 11.27 -4.46
CA ARG A 187 -13.26 11.42 -5.24
C ARG A 187 -12.06 10.91 -4.44
N VAL A 188 -11.24 10.08 -5.06
CA VAL A 188 -9.92 9.66 -4.61
C VAL A 188 -8.92 10.31 -5.56
N MET A 189 -8.15 11.30 -5.08
CA MET A 189 -7.23 12.10 -5.87
C MET A 189 -5.80 11.63 -5.64
N LEU A 190 -5.20 10.95 -6.62
CA LEU A 190 -3.82 10.51 -6.60
C LEU A 190 -2.92 11.58 -7.23
N ASN A 191 -1.89 12.00 -6.51
CA ASN A 191 -0.93 12.98 -6.99
C ASN A 191 0.04 12.35 -8.01
N GLY A 192 0.00 12.82 -9.26
CA GLY A 192 0.80 12.29 -10.36
C GLY A 192 2.30 12.40 -10.15
N TRP A 193 2.77 13.43 -9.44
CA TRP A 193 4.18 13.53 -9.08
C TRP A 193 4.59 12.40 -8.11
N ARG A 194 3.74 12.11 -7.13
CA ARG A 194 3.95 10.98 -6.21
C ARG A 194 3.85 9.63 -6.91
N TRP A 195 2.92 9.50 -7.83
CA TRP A 195 2.79 8.31 -8.66
C TRP A 195 4.06 8.01 -9.46
N ALA A 196 4.70 9.08 -9.99
CA ALA A 196 5.94 8.97 -10.77
C ALA A 196 7.19 8.71 -9.91
N HIS A 197 7.27 9.31 -8.73
CA HIS A 197 8.53 9.44 -7.99
C HIS A 197 8.52 8.80 -6.60
N GLY A 198 7.37 8.38 -6.12
CA GLY A 198 7.25 7.76 -4.80
C GLY A 198 7.38 8.75 -3.63
N ALA A 199 7.82 8.22 -2.50
CA ALA A 199 8.17 8.97 -1.29
C ALA A 199 9.43 8.38 -0.65
N GLU A 200 10.11 9.19 0.17
CA GLU A 200 11.37 8.84 0.81
C GLU A 200 11.33 7.50 1.56
N ALA A 201 10.23 7.26 2.29
CA ALA A 201 10.04 6.01 3.04
C ALA A 201 10.09 4.73 2.19
N TYR A 202 9.92 4.86 0.87
CA TYR A 202 9.97 3.74 -0.09
C TYR A 202 11.27 3.72 -0.91
N GLY A 203 12.15 4.70 -0.76
CA GLY A 203 13.42 4.78 -1.49
C GLY A 203 13.23 4.67 -3.01
N LYS A 204 13.75 3.59 -3.60
CA LYS A 204 13.63 3.31 -5.04
C LYS A 204 12.40 2.48 -5.42
N ASP A 205 11.67 1.96 -4.44
CA ASP A 205 10.48 1.13 -4.67
C ASP A 205 9.24 1.98 -4.96
N VAL A 206 9.19 2.53 -6.18
CA VAL A 206 8.04 3.30 -6.67
C VAL A 206 6.80 2.41 -6.80
N SER A 207 6.97 1.12 -7.10
CA SER A 207 5.86 0.16 -7.20
C SER A 207 5.19 -0.04 -5.85
N GLY A 208 5.96 -0.34 -4.81
CA GLY A 208 5.45 -0.45 -3.44
C GLY A 208 4.80 0.85 -2.95
N TYR A 209 5.36 2.01 -3.34
CA TYR A 209 4.73 3.28 -3.03
C TYR A 209 3.36 3.46 -3.71
N ARG A 210 3.20 3.08 -4.99
CA ARG A 210 1.90 3.13 -5.69
C ARG A 210 0.87 2.24 -5.01
N GLN A 211 1.28 1.04 -4.60
CA GLN A 211 0.45 0.12 -3.82
C GLN A 211 -0.03 0.77 -2.52
N TYR A 212 0.89 1.39 -1.77
CA TYR A 212 0.55 2.16 -0.58
C TYR A 212 -0.43 3.29 -0.89
N LEU A 213 -0.12 4.12 -1.89
CA LEU A 213 -0.89 5.31 -2.22
C LEU A 213 -2.35 4.97 -2.53
N VAL A 214 -2.57 3.97 -3.41
CA VAL A 214 -3.91 3.52 -3.76
C VAL A 214 -4.65 2.96 -2.55
N ASN A 215 -4.02 2.07 -1.78
CA ASN A 215 -4.63 1.49 -0.60
C ASN A 215 -4.94 2.53 0.48
N HIS A 216 -4.06 3.51 0.69
CA HIS A 216 -4.26 4.58 1.67
C HIS A 216 -5.47 5.46 1.32
N GLU A 217 -5.51 6.00 0.10
CA GLU A 217 -6.58 6.91 -0.31
C GLU A 217 -7.93 6.18 -0.48
N VAL A 218 -7.91 4.93 -0.95
CA VAL A 218 -9.11 4.08 -0.96
C VAL A 218 -9.52 3.73 0.47
N GLY A 219 -8.60 3.49 1.39
CA GLY A 219 -8.88 3.28 2.81
C GLY A 219 -9.70 4.43 3.41
N HIS A 220 -9.37 5.68 3.10
CA HIS A 220 -10.20 6.82 3.49
C HIS A 220 -11.61 6.75 2.89
N ARG A 221 -11.73 6.34 1.63
CA ARG A 221 -13.05 6.14 0.98
C ARG A 221 -13.88 5.03 1.66
N LEU A 222 -13.22 4.04 2.24
CA LEU A 222 -13.82 2.96 3.02
C LEU A 222 -14.13 3.36 4.47
N GLY A 223 -13.78 4.58 4.90
CA GLY A 223 -14.09 5.11 6.23
C GLY A 223 -12.94 5.02 7.25
N HIS A 224 -11.74 4.62 6.83
CA HIS A 224 -10.61 4.52 7.74
C HIS A 224 -9.91 5.88 7.94
N GLY A 225 -9.65 6.24 9.18
CA GLY A 225 -8.88 7.42 9.58
C GLY A 225 -7.38 7.16 9.63
N HIS A 226 -6.59 8.22 9.79
CA HIS A 226 -5.15 8.09 10.00
C HIS A 226 -4.81 7.42 11.32
N VAL A 227 -3.73 6.63 11.31
CA VAL A 227 -3.18 5.99 12.51
C VAL A 227 -1.66 6.21 12.57
N GLY A 228 -1.09 6.11 13.76
CA GLY A 228 0.34 6.26 14.01
C GLY A 228 1.13 4.96 13.85
N CYS A 229 2.46 5.07 14.01
CA CYS A 229 3.35 3.92 14.08
C CYS A 229 3.12 3.13 15.37
N PRO A 230 2.87 1.81 15.31
CA PRO A 230 2.60 1.00 16.49
C PRO A 230 3.85 0.65 17.33
N GLY A 231 5.04 1.03 16.85
CA GLY A 231 6.29 0.83 17.58
C GLY A 231 7.49 0.60 16.68
N LYS A 232 8.69 0.74 17.26
CA LYS A 232 9.99 0.63 16.54
C LYS A 232 10.10 -0.71 15.81
N GLY A 233 10.46 -0.64 14.52
CA GLY A 233 10.69 -1.80 13.67
C GLY A 233 9.41 -2.54 13.24
N LYS A 234 8.23 -2.12 13.67
CA LYS A 234 6.96 -2.69 13.21
C LYS A 234 6.64 -2.24 11.78
N ARG A 235 5.75 -2.96 11.10
CA ARG A 235 5.19 -2.50 9.82
C ARG A 235 4.32 -1.27 10.07
N ALA A 236 4.48 -0.22 9.27
CA ALA A 236 3.59 0.91 9.28
C ALA A 236 2.18 0.46 8.86
N PRO A 237 1.11 0.79 9.58
CA PRO A 237 -0.24 0.58 9.07
C PRO A 237 -0.42 1.33 7.75
N VAL A 238 -1.21 0.78 6.82
CA VAL A 238 -1.45 1.46 5.52
C VAL A 238 -2.08 2.85 5.72
N MET A 239 -2.89 3.02 6.75
CA MET A 239 -3.51 4.31 7.09
C MET A 239 -2.58 5.28 7.83
N MET A 240 -1.32 4.92 8.07
CA MET A 240 -0.29 5.88 8.47
C MET A 240 0.09 6.75 7.28
N GLN A 241 0.31 8.07 7.48
CA GLN A 241 0.71 9.00 6.42
C GLN A 241 2.17 8.77 5.97
N GLN A 242 2.46 7.62 5.35
CA GLN A 242 3.80 7.19 4.98
C GLN A 242 4.47 8.09 3.93
N THR A 243 3.67 8.87 3.18
CA THR A 243 4.19 9.92 2.27
C THR A 243 4.98 10.99 3.02
N LYS A 244 4.64 11.25 4.28
CA LYS A 244 5.33 12.22 5.16
C LYS A 244 6.50 11.60 5.92
N GLY A 245 6.58 10.27 5.92
CA GLY A 245 7.58 9.49 6.63
C GLY A 245 6.95 8.37 7.46
N VAL A 246 7.78 7.44 7.90
CA VAL A 246 7.34 6.28 8.70
C VAL A 246 7.89 6.28 10.13
N GLY A 247 8.69 7.29 10.48
CA GLY A 247 9.31 7.40 11.81
C GLY A 247 10.11 6.12 12.15
N ALA A 248 9.79 5.51 13.28
CA ALA A 248 10.44 4.28 13.74
C ALA A 248 9.90 2.99 13.09
N CYS A 249 8.84 3.08 12.28
CA CYS A 249 8.26 1.94 11.57
C CYS A 249 9.01 1.62 10.26
N ARG A 250 8.71 0.45 9.69
CA ARG A 250 9.09 0.09 8.32
C ARG A 250 7.93 0.34 7.38
N ALA A 251 8.19 0.89 6.18
CA ALA A 251 7.17 1.11 5.17
C ALA A 251 6.41 -0.19 4.83
N ASN A 252 5.10 -0.05 4.60
CA ASN A 252 4.23 -1.18 4.28
C ASN A 252 3.07 -0.69 3.41
N PRO A 253 2.90 -1.24 2.19
CA PRO A 253 1.89 -0.80 1.25
C PRO A 253 0.49 -1.41 1.45
N TRP A 254 0.36 -2.38 2.35
CA TRP A 254 -0.84 -3.20 2.43
C TRP A 254 -1.63 -2.97 3.71
N PRO A 255 -2.96 -2.97 3.64
CA PRO A 255 -3.81 -3.14 4.80
C PRO A 255 -3.41 -4.40 5.60
N ASP A 256 -3.68 -4.40 6.89
CA ASP A 256 -3.69 -5.63 7.68
C ASP A 256 -5.16 -6.03 7.90
N PRO A 257 -5.71 -6.91 7.06
CA PRO A 257 -7.14 -7.22 7.08
C PRO A 257 -7.60 -7.87 8.40
N LYS A 258 -6.67 -8.38 9.21
CA LYS A 258 -6.98 -8.96 10.53
C LYS A 258 -7.03 -7.93 11.66
N ARG A 259 -6.70 -6.65 11.39
CA ARG A 259 -6.65 -5.57 12.38
C ARG A 259 -7.54 -4.38 12.05
N SER A 260 -8.41 -4.51 11.07
CA SER A 260 -9.32 -3.44 10.63
C SER A 260 -10.67 -3.48 11.33
N GLY A 261 -10.77 -4.17 12.46
CA GLY A 261 -11.91 -4.17 13.34
C GLY A 261 -11.69 -3.33 14.58
#